data_626ff805af527d62b2c62706eeda346c
#
_entry.id   626ff805af527d62b2c62706eeda346c
#
_cell.length_a   1.000
_cell.length_b   1.000
_cell.length_c   1.000
_cell.angle_alpha   90.00
_cell.angle_beta   90.00
_cell.angle_gamma   90.00
#
_symmetry.space_group_name_H-M   'P 1'
#
loop_
_entity.id
_entity.type
_entity.pdbx_description
1 polymer ?
#
loop_
_entity_poly.entity_id
_entity_poly.type
_entity_poly.pdbx_seq_one_letter_code
_entity_poly.pdbx_strand_id
1 'polypeptide(L)'
;MAESEEELQSLLMKVKEESEKVGLKLNIQKTKIMASDPITSWEIDGETVESVSDFILGGPQITADGDYSHKIKRYLLLGRKVMTNLDSIFKNRDIALPTMIHLVKAMVFPAVTYRCESWTGKKSEGRRIDAFELWCWRRLLRVPWTARRSNQSILKEIVQGVHWKD
;
A
#
# COMPACT_ATOMS: atom_id res chain seq x y z
N MET A 1 11.07 7.16 -15.13
CA MET A 1 11.27 5.79 -15.62
C MET A 1 11.66 5.92 -17.07
N ALA A 2 12.55 5.09 -17.57
CA ALA A 2 13.03 5.08 -18.94
C ALA A 2 12.81 3.69 -19.53
N GLU A 3 12.59 3.62 -20.84
CA GLU A 3 12.38 2.37 -21.56
C GLU A 3 13.70 1.77 -22.09
N SER A 4 14.77 2.60 -22.14
CA SER A 4 16.10 2.17 -22.55
C SER A 4 17.18 2.76 -21.65
N GLU A 5 18.37 2.15 -21.69
CA GLU A 5 19.55 2.58 -20.94
C GLU A 5 20.03 3.96 -21.39
N GLU A 6 19.99 4.26 -22.71
CA GLU A 6 20.36 5.54 -23.30
C GLU A 6 19.41 6.67 -22.85
N GLU A 7 18.10 6.38 -22.81
CA GLU A 7 17.10 7.32 -22.32
C GLU A 7 17.31 7.62 -20.83
N LEU A 8 17.61 6.60 -20.03
CA LEU A 8 17.91 6.75 -18.60
C LEU A 8 19.14 7.64 -18.39
N GLN A 9 20.19 7.43 -19.17
CA GLN A 9 21.41 8.24 -19.11
C GLN A 9 21.14 9.70 -19.48
N SER A 10 20.36 9.94 -20.55
CA SER A 10 19.97 11.30 -20.96
C SER A 10 19.15 12.00 -19.88
N LEU A 11 18.19 11.32 -19.27
CA LEU A 11 17.38 11.85 -18.16
C LEU A 11 18.24 12.19 -16.95
N LEU A 12 19.17 11.32 -16.57
CA LEU A 12 20.05 11.54 -15.43
C LEU A 12 20.97 12.75 -15.66
N MET A 13 21.56 12.89 -16.85
CA MET A 13 22.39 14.04 -17.18
C MET A 13 21.61 15.35 -17.09
N LYS A 14 20.36 15.39 -17.58
CA LYS A 14 19.47 16.54 -17.40
C LYS A 14 19.20 16.86 -15.93
N VAL A 15 18.88 15.84 -15.13
CA VAL A 15 18.67 16.02 -13.67
C VAL A 15 19.92 16.57 -13.01
N LYS A 16 21.10 16.07 -13.37
CA LYS A 16 22.38 16.56 -12.86
C LYS A 16 22.59 18.04 -13.20
N GLU A 17 22.45 18.42 -14.48
CA GLU A 17 22.61 19.80 -14.93
C GLU A 17 21.63 20.78 -14.24
N GLU A 18 20.35 20.39 -14.14
CA GLU A 18 19.36 21.24 -13.47
C GLU A 18 19.58 21.34 -11.95
N SER A 19 20.04 20.26 -11.32
CA SER A 19 20.36 20.28 -9.89
C SER A 19 21.59 21.14 -9.59
N GLU A 20 22.62 21.12 -10.43
CA GLU A 20 23.82 21.93 -10.29
C GLU A 20 23.50 23.43 -10.41
N LYS A 21 22.56 23.83 -11.25
CA LYS A 21 22.11 25.24 -11.37
C LYS A 21 21.55 25.81 -10.07
N VAL A 22 20.98 24.97 -9.22
CA VAL A 22 20.45 25.34 -7.89
C VAL A 22 21.39 24.99 -6.75
N GLY A 23 22.65 24.64 -7.05
CA GLY A 23 23.68 24.34 -6.05
C GLY A 23 23.59 22.95 -5.41
N LEU A 24 22.78 22.05 -5.96
CA LEU A 24 22.66 20.68 -5.51
C LEU A 24 23.59 19.76 -6.31
N LYS A 25 24.30 18.86 -5.63
CA LYS A 25 25.13 17.84 -6.27
C LYS A 25 24.51 16.47 -6.15
N LEU A 26 24.53 15.71 -7.25
CA LEU A 26 24.11 14.33 -7.27
C LEU A 26 25.03 13.48 -6.38
N ASN A 27 24.45 12.72 -5.44
CA ASN A 27 25.24 11.81 -4.60
C ASN A 27 25.23 10.42 -5.23
N ILE A 28 26.32 10.08 -5.95
CA ILE A 28 26.45 8.84 -6.71
C ILE A 28 26.36 7.61 -5.80
N GLN A 29 26.96 7.65 -4.61
CA GLN A 29 26.93 6.53 -3.65
C GLN A 29 25.51 6.22 -3.14
N LYS A 30 24.61 7.23 -3.12
CA LYS A 30 23.20 7.05 -2.73
C LYS A 30 22.29 6.84 -3.95
N THR A 31 22.80 7.05 -5.16
CA THR A 31 22.07 6.80 -6.38
C THR A 31 22.11 5.31 -6.69
N LYS A 32 20.95 4.73 -6.98
CA LYS A 32 20.82 3.31 -7.29
C LYS A 32 20.00 3.15 -8.55
N ILE A 33 20.32 2.14 -9.33
CA ILE A 33 19.62 1.79 -10.56
C ILE A 33 18.85 0.50 -10.32
N MET A 34 17.64 0.49 -10.82
CA MET A 34 16.80 -0.71 -10.83
C MET A 34 16.32 -0.94 -12.25
N ALA A 35 16.54 -2.14 -12.77
CA ALA A 35 16.09 -2.55 -14.08
C ALA A 35 15.39 -3.88 -14.03
N SER A 36 14.51 -4.14 -15.01
CA SER A 36 13.82 -5.44 -15.17
C SER A 36 14.78 -6.53 -15.64
N ASP A 37 15.78 -6.15 -16.45
CA ASP A 37 16.83 -7.02 -16.94
C ASP A 37 18.15 -6.76 -16.20
N PRO A 38 19.01 -7.76 -16.04
CA PRO A 38 20.28 -7.59 -15.35
C PRO A 38 21.20 -6.63 -16.12
N ILE A 39 21.48 -5.46 -15.52
CA ILE A 39 22.48 -4.50 -16.02
C ILE A 39 23.85 -4.93 -15.49
N THR A 40 24.83 -5.06 -16.38
CA THR A 40 26.18 -5.55 -16.05
C THR A 40 27.02 -4.53 -15.28
N SER A 41 26.97 -3.27 -15.65
CA SER A 41 27.61 -2.16 -14.92
C SER A 41 27.10 -0.84 -15.46
N TRP A 42 26.90 0.13 -14.59
CA TRP A 42 26.52 1.48 -14.98
C TRP A 42 27.40 2.51 -14.27
N GLU A 43 27.90 3.48 -15.01
CA GLU A 43 28.83 4.48 -14.48
C GLU A 43 28.27 5.89 -14.69
N ILE A 44 28.48 6.73 -13.68
CA ILE A 44 28.20 8.15 -13.72
C ILE A 44 29.49 8.87 -13.34
N ASP A 45 30.02 9.71 -14.19
CA ASP A 45 31.27 10.45 -13.99
C ASP A 45 32.46 9.54 -13.64
N GLY A 46 32.50 8.30 -14.17
CA GLY A 46 33.56 7.32 -13.86
C GLY A 46 33.40 6.59 -12.52
N GLU A 47 32.31 6.81 -11.81
CA GLU A 47 31.96 6.05 -10.60
C GLU A 47 30.86 5.04 -10.93
N THR A 48 31.03 3.80 -10.48
CA THR A 48 30.05 2.73 -10.68
C THR A 48 28.85 2.93 -9.79
N VAL A 49 27.65 2.86 -10.38
CA VAL A 49 26.36 2.94 -9.67
C VAL A 49 25.87 1.55 -9.33
N GLU A 50 25.43 1.35 -8.10
CA GLU A 50 24.94 0.07 -7.61
C GLU A 50 23.60 -0.28 -8.27
N SER A 51 23.55 -1.44 -8.92
CA SER A 51 22.29 -2.02 -9.41
C SER A 51 21.63 -2.81 -8.28
N VAL A 52 20.35 -2.54 -8.05
CA VAL A 52 19.57 -3.17 -6.98
C VAL A 52 18.28 -3.77 -7.52
N SER A 53 17.85 -4.87 -6.93
CA SER A 53 16.57 -5.51 -7.26
C SER A 53 15.38 -4.80 -6.59
N ASP A 54 15.65 -4.07 -5.51
CA ASP A 54 14.65 -3.33 -4.78
C ASP A 54 15.27 -2.12 -4.07
N PHE A 55 14.48 -1.07 -3.85
CA PHE A 55 14.90 0.07 -3.05
C PHE A 55 13.73 0.73 -2.32
N ILE A 56 14.04 1.50 -1.27
CA ILE A 56 13.06 2.21 -0.48
C ILE A 56 13.00 3.67 -0.94
N LEU A 57 11.90 4.05 -1.59
CA LEU A 57 11.64 5.43 -1.98
C LEU A 57 10.59 6.06 -1.06
N GLY A 58 11.02 7.00 -0.22
CA GLY A 58 10.12 7.72 0.69
C GLY A 58 9.35 6.81 1.66
N GLY A 59 9.81 5.56 1.83
CA GLY A 59 9.27 4.53 2.72
C GLY A 59 8.62 3.30 2.07
N PRO A 60 7.92 3.35 0.91
CA PRO A 60 7.62 2.11 0.19
C PRO A 60 8.90 1.54 -0.44
N GLN A 61 9.02 0.22 -0.39
CA GLN A 61 10.05 -0.51 -1.12
C GLN A 61 9.49 -0.78 -2.53
N ILE A 62 10.20 -0.42 -3.55
CA ILE A 62 9.89 -0.66 -4.95
C ILE A 62 10.74 -1.86 -5.38
N THR A 63 10.15 -2.83 -6.05
CA THR A 63 10.81 -4.03 -6.55
C THR A 63 10.79 -4.02 -8.07
N ALA A 64 11.81 -4.55 -8.72
CA ALA A 64 11.92 -4.57 -10.17
C ALA A 64 10.80 -5.40 -10.84
N ASP A 65 10.34 -6.45 -10.17
CA ASP A 65 9.25 -7.33 -10.63
C ASP A 65 7.84 -6.77 -10.30
N GLY A 66 7.77 -5.66 -9.56
CA GLY A 66 6.49 -5.07 -9.14
C GLY A 66 5.65 -5.97 -8.23
N ASP A 67 6.25 -6.97 -7.57
CA ASP A 67 5.52 -7.86 -6.66
C ASP A 67 5.39 -7.26 -5.27
N TYR A 68 4.19 -6.71 -5.00
CA TYR A 68 3.81 -6.16 -3.70
C TYR A 68 3.08 -7.16 -2.80
N SER A 69 2.92 -8.41 -3.20
CA SER A 69 2.07 -9.38 -2.49
C SER A 69 2.53 -9.64 -1.05
N HIS A 70 3.83 -9.63 -0.78
CA HIS A 70 4.36 -9.76 0.58
C HIS A 70 3.99 -8.57 1.48
N LYS A 71 4.02 -7.36 0.93
CA LYS A 71 3.64 -6.15 1.66
C LYS A 71 2.17 -6.11 1.95
N ILE A 72 1.35 -6.42 0.96
CA ILE A 72 -0.11 -6.48 1.12
C ILE A 72 -0.47 -7.47 2.23
N LYS A 73 0.13 -8.67 2.24
CA LYS A 73 -0.04 -9.64 3.33
C LYS A 73 0.32 -9.05 4.70
N ARG A 74 1.44 -8.32 4.79
CA ARG A 74 1.88 -7.69 6.04
C ARG A 74 0.90 -6.61 6.51
N TYR A 75 0.42 -5.74 5.62
CA TYR A 75 -0.55 -4.71 5.96
C TYR A 75 -1.92 -5.30 6.33
N LEU A 76 -2.37 -6.35 5.67
CA LEU A 76 -3.58 -7.07 6.05
C LEU A 76 -3.47 -7.71 7.44
N LEU A 77 -2.29 -8.24 7.81
CA LEU A 77 -2.03 -8.75 9.16
C LEU A 77 -2.06 -7.61 10.19
N LEU A 78 -1.47 -6.46 9.87
CA LEU A 78 -1.52 -5.28 10.73
C LEU A 78 -2.97 -4.81 10.93
N GLY A 79 -3.75 -4.69 9.87
CA GLY A 79 -5.17 -4.35 9.94
C GLY A 79 -5.97 -5.34 10.78
N ARG A 80 -5.70 -6.65 10.67
CA ARG A 80 -6.31 -7.67 11.55
C ARG A 80 -5.95 -7.47 13.02
N LYS A 81 -4.70 -7.12 13.32
CA LYS A 81 -4.26 -6.82 14.69
C LYS A 81 -4.99 -5.61 15.24
N VAL A 82 -5.08 -4.52 14.47
CA VAL A 82 -5.84 -3.32 14.86
C VAL A 82 -7.30 -3.66 15.11
N MET A 83 -7.95 -4.40 14.20
CA MET A 83 -9.34 -4.83 14.35
C MET A 83 -9.56 -5.69 15.59
N THR A 84 -8.61 -6.55 15.93
CA THR A 84 -8.68 -7.37 17.14
C THR A 84 -8.53 -6.54 18.42
N ASN A 85 -7.68 -5.53 18.40
CA ASN A 85 -7.52 -4.61 19.54
C ASN A 85 -8.81 -3.81 19.82
N LEU A 86 -9.62 -3.56 18.80
CA LEU A 86 -10.90 -2.87 18.92
C LEU A 86 -12.06 -3.79 19.39
N ASP A 87 -11.85 -5.10 19.54
CA ASP A 87 -12.89 -6.05 19.92
C ASP A 87 -13.58 -5.71 21.23
N SER A 88 -12.85 -5.17 22.22
CA SER A 88 -13.43 -4.74 23.50
C SER A 88 -14.44 -3.61 23.32
N ILE A 89 -14.14 -2.68 22.41
CA ILE A 89 -15.01 -1.56 22.05
C ILE A 89 -16.24 -2.08 21.30
N PHE A 90 -16.05 -2.98 20.33
CA PHE A 90 -17.15 -3.54 19.54
C PHE A 90 -18.07 -4.47 20.36
N LYS A 91 -17.62 -4.98 21.50
CA LYS A 91 -18.45 -5.75 22.42
C LYS A 91 -19.33 -4.88 23.30
N ASN A 92 -19.01 -3.62 23.48
CA ASN A 92 -19.80 -2.69 24.27
C ASN A 92 -21.13 -2.40 23.57
N ARG A 93 -22.24 -2.61 24.28
CA ARG A 93 -23.61 -2.42 23.77
C ARG A 93 -24.04 -0.93 23.74
N ASP A 94 -23.32 -0.08 24.47
CA ASP A 94 -23.63 1.34 24.56
C ASP A 94 -23.11 2.14 23.36
N ILE A 95 -22.26 1.52 22.55
CA ILE A 95 -21.69 2.14 21.37
C ILE A 95 -22.56 1.84 20.15
N ALA A 96 -23.09 2.88 19.55
CA ALA A 96 -23.94 2.78 18.36
C ALA A 96 -23.16 2.23 17.14
N LEU A 97 -23.84 1.47 16.29
CA LEU A 97 -23.24 0.89 15.08
C LEU A 97 -22.56 1.93 14.16
N PRO A 98 -23.13 3.11 13.90
CA PRO A 98 -22.46 4.15 13.10
C PRO A 98 -21.09 4.56 13.65
N THR A 99 -20.97 4.69 14.97
CA THR A 99 -19.70 5.01 15.64
C THR A 99 -18.68 3.89 15.46
N MET A 100 -19.10 2.64 15.59
CA MET A 100 -18.23 1.48 15.36
C MET A 100 -17.74 1.43 13.90
N ILE A 101 -18.62 1.70 12.94
CA ILE A 101 -18.28 1.77 11.51
C ILE A 101 -17.24 2.88 11.28
N HIS A 102 -17.44 4.05 11.89
CA HIS A 102 -16.50 5.16 11.79
C HIS A 102 -15.12 4.79 12.35
N LEU A 103 -15.06 4.12 13.49
CA LEU A 103 -13.80 3.64 14.08
C LEU A 103 -13.06 2.68 13.15
N VAL A 104 -13.76 1.73 12.52
CA VAL A 104 -13.14 0.81 11.55
C VAL A 104 -12.58 1.60 10.36
N LYS A 105 -13.33 2.55 9.81
CA LYS A 105 -12.90 3.38 8.70
C LYS A 105 -11.72 4.29 9.05
N ALA A 106 -11.68 4.83 10.27
CA ALA A 106 -10.64 5.77 10.70
C ALA A 106 -9.36 5.09 11.18
N MET A 107 -9.43 3.87 11.72
CA MET A 107 -8.27 3.21 12.36
C MET A 107 -7.80 1.96 11.62
N VAL A 108 -8.72 1.14 11.12
CA VAL A 108 -8.36 -0.15 10.51
C VAL A 108 -7.98 0.01 9.04
N PHE A 109 -8.79 0.71 8.26
CA PHE A 109 -8.52 0.88 6.83
C PHE A 109 -7.26 1.68 6.53
N PRO A 110 -6.97 2.81 7.20
CA PRO A 110 -5.71 3.52 6.98
C PRO A 110 -4.48 2.67 7.29
N ALA A 111 -4.55 1.78 8.28
CA ALA A 111 -3.45 0.86 8.59
C ALA A 111 -3.17 -0.13 7.44
N VAL A 112 -4.18 -0.48 6.65
CA VAL A 112 -4.06 -1.39 5.50
C VAL A 112 -3.73 -0.62 4.22
N THR A 113 -4.38 0.52 3.99
CA THR A 113 -4.25 1.31 2.76
C THR A 113 -3.08 2.30 2.79
N TYR A 114 -2.34 2.36 3.90
CA TYR A 114 -1.18 3.23 4.01
C TYR A 114 -0.18 2.98 2.88
N ARG A 115 0.03 4.00 2.05
CA ARG A 115 0.93 3.95 0.88
C ARG A 115 0.53 2.91 -0.19
N CYS A 116 -0.76 2.59 -0.30
CA CYS A 116 -1.23 1.70 -1.36
C CYS A 116 -1.27 2.36 -2.75
N GLU A 117 -1.05 3.67 -2.85
CA GLU A 117 -1.06 4.42 -4.11
C GLU A 117 -0.02 3.88 -5.11
N SER A 118 1.07 3.32 -4.61
CA SER A 118 2.13 2.70 -5.43
C SER A 118 1.85 1.23 -5.79
N TRP A 119 0.74 0.66 -5.30
CA TRP A 119 0.41 -0.72 -5.62
C TRP A 119 -0.24 -0.78 -7.00
N THR A 120 0.56 -1.05 -8.01
CA THR A 120 0.07 -1.31 -9.37
C THR A 120 -0.70 -2.61 -9.34
N GLY A 121 -2.03 -2.47 -9.23
CA GLY A 121 -2.91 -3.54 -8.78
C GLY A 121 -3.02 -4.71 -9.72
N LYS A 122 -2.35 -5.81 -9.41
CA LYS A 122 -2.81 -7.11 -9.88
C LYS A 122 -4.23 -7.33 -9.35
N LYS A 123 -5.18 -7.68 -10.21
CA LYS A 123 -6.60 -7.94 -9.82
C LYS A 123 -6.75 -8.89 -8.63
N SER A 124 -5.77 -9.80 -8.43
CA SER A 124 -5.72 -10.71 -7.30
C SER A 124 -5.51 -10.01 -5.96
N GLU A 125 -4.82 -8.88 -5.95
CA GLU A 125 -4.51 -8.12 -4.75
C GLU A 125 -5.69 -7.25 -4.31
N GLY A 126 -6.40 -6.65 -5.27
CA GLY A 126 -7.68 -5.99 -5.01
C GLY A 126 -8.65 -6.94 -4.32
N ARG A 127 -8.81 -8.17 -4.82
CA ARG A 127 -9.68 -9.18 -4.20
C ARG A 127 -9.30 -9.53 -2.75
N ARG A 128 -8.01 -9.46 -2.39
CA ARG A 128 -7.57 -9.70 -1.01
C ARG A 128 -7.96 -8.55 -0.08
N ILE A 129 -7.91 -7.32 -0.57
CA ILE A 129 -8.33 -6.13 0.18
C ILE A 129 -9.85 -6.16 0.36
N ASP A 130 -10.61 -6.46 -0.70
CA ASP A 130 -12.06 -6.60 -0.62
C ASP A 130 -12.48 -7.70 0.36
N ALA A 131 -11.79 -8.84 0.33
CA ALA A 131 -12.04 -9.93 1.27
C ALA A 131 -11.71 -9.55 2.72
N PHE A 132 -10.67 -8.73 2.93
CA PHE A 132 -10.34 -8.21 4.24
C PHE A 132 -11.40 -7.21 4.74
N GLU A 133 -11.86 -6.30 3.88
CA GLU A 133 -12.92 -5.36 4.21
C GLU A 133 -14.18 -6.09 4.65
N LEU A 134 -14.59 -7.09 3.87
CA LEU A 134 -15.76 -7.91 4.20
C LEU A 134 -15.58 -8.68 5.51
N TRP A 135 -14.36 -9.16 5.79
CA TRP A 135 -14.05 -9.80 7.07
C TRP A 135 -14.20 -8.82 8.25
N CYS A 136 -13.76 -7.56 8.10
CA CYS A 136 -13.97 -6.52 9.11
C CYS A 136 -15.45 -6.29 9.39
N TRP A 137 -16.26 -6.13 8.35
CA TRP A 137 -17.70 -5.90 8.49
C TRP A 137 -18.43 -7.09 9.12
N ARG A 138 -18.11 -8.32 8.72
CA ARG A 138 -18.68 -9.52 9.35
C ARG A 138 -18.33 -9.61 10.83
N ARG A 139 -17.09 -9.28 11.18
CA ARG A 139 -16.64 -9.27 12.58
C ARG A 139 -17.37 -8.19 13.39
N LEU A 140 -17.53 -6.99 12.84
CA LEU A 140 -18.26 -5.89 13.45
C LEU A 140 -19.73 -6.27 13.73
N LEU A 141 -20.40 -6.83 12.72
CA LEU A 141 -21.80 -7.27 12.81
C LEU A 141 -21.96 -8.62 13.55
N ARG A 142 -20.87 -9.24 14.01
CA ARG A 142 -20.87 -10.56 14.68
C ARG A 142 -21.51 -11.65 13.84
N VAL A 143 -21.35 -11.59 12.52
CA VAL A 143 -21.89 -12.57 11.59
C VAL A 143 -20.81 -13.63 11.30
N PRO A 144 -20.96 -14.88 11.83
CA PRO A 144 -20.00 -15.94 11.57
C PRO A 144 -20.03 -16.35 10.08
N TRP A 145 -18.93 -16.94 9.63
CA TRP A 145 -18.84 -17.47 8.26
C TRP A 145 -19.89 -18.55 7.94
N THR A 146 -20.30 -19.29 8.97
CA THR A 146 -21.32 -20.32 8.86
C THR A 146 -22.74 -19.76 8.64
N ALA A 147 -22.96 -18.49 8.98
CA ALA A 147 -24.22 -17.82 8.66
C ALA A 147 -24.34 -17.65 7.14
N ARG A 148 -25.41 -18.19 6.55
CA ARG A 148 -25.68 -18.13 5.11
C ARG A 148 -26.11 -16.73 4.64
N ARG A 149 -25.42 -15.67 5.11
CA ARG A 149 -25.65 -14.29 4.69
C ARG A 149 -24.75 -13.92 3.53
N SER A 150 -25.33 -13.36 2.47
CA SER A 150 -24.58 -12.90 1.31
C SER A 150 -23.70 -11.68 1.64
N ASN A 151 -22.61 -11.51 0.90
CA ASN A 151 -21.72 -10.35 1.04
C ASN A 151 -22.46 -9.03 0.78
N GLN A 152 -23.38 -9.03 -0.20
CA GLN A 152 -24.22 -7.86 -0.50
C GLN A 152 -25.13 -7.48 0.68
N SER A 153 -25.70 -8.47 1.40
CA SER A 153 -26.50 -8.23 2.59
C SER A 153 -25.71 -7.55 3.70
N ILE A 154 -24.45 -7.98 3.91
CA ILE A 154 -23.54 -7.36 4.88
C ILE A 154 -23.23 -5.91 4.50
N LEU A 155 -22.85 -5.66 3.25
CA LEU A 155 -22.53 -4.31 2.78
C LEU A 155 -23.73 -3.36 2.85
N LYS A 156 -24.93 -3.84 2.51
CA LYS A 156 -26.17 -3.04 2.63
C LYS A 156 -26.41 -2.59 4.07
N GLU A 157 -26.22 -3.49 5.04
CA GLU A 157 -26.41 -3.16 6.47
C GLU A 157 -25.39 -2.11 6.96
N ILE A 158 -24.13 -2.21 6.50
CA ILE A 158 -23.10 -1.20 6.80
C ILE A 158 -23.47 0.16 6.18
N VAL A 159 -23.91 0.20 4.92
CA VAL A 159 -24.33 1.45 4.25
C VAL A 159 -25.52 2.07 4.97
N GLN A 160 -26.52 1.29 5.32
CA GLN A 160 -27.69 1.77 6.08
C GLN A 160 -27.26 2.28 7.46
N GLY A 161 -26.35 1.59 8.16
CA GLY A 161 -25.83 2.02 9.46
C GLY A 161 -25.09 3.37 9.42
N VAL A 162 -24.60 3.80 8.26
CA VAL A 162 -23.97 5.12 8.07
C VAL A 162 -25.01 6.24 7.88
N HIS A 163 -26.18 5.94 7.26
CA HIS A 163 -27.20 6.93 6.93
C HIS A 163 -28.17 7.29 8.06
N TRP A 164 -28.00 6.72 9.27
CA TRP A 164 -28.89 7.00 10.42
C TRP A 164 -28.50 8.26 11.20
N LYS A 165 -27.88 9.27 10.57
CA LYS A 165 -27.65 10.59 11.15
C LYS A 165 -27.82 11.65 10.06
N ASP A 166 -29.03 12.03 9.80
CA ASP A 166 -29.47 13.38 9.43
C ASP A 166 -30.66 13.76 10.31
#